data_91e652b2f9ea35ba4b144653232d7118
#
_entry.id   91e652b2f9ea35ba4b144653232d7118
#
_cell.length_a   1.000
_cell.length_b   1.000
_cell.length_c   1.000
_cell.angle_alpha   90.00
_cell.angle_beta   90.00
_cell.angle_gamma   90.00
#
_symmetry.space_group_name_H-M   'P 1'
#
loop_
_entity.id
_entity.type
_entity.pdbx_description
1 polymer ?
#
loop_
_entity_poly.entity_id
_entity_poly.type
_entity_poly.pdbx_seq_one_letter_code
_entity_poly.pdbx_strand_id
1 'polypeptide(L)'
;VRDWYRAFLNAGTRADIVPLKYDWSAYKTVVLPTVIMLSAEDTQRLADFAAAGGRVVIGYATGLIDENFHTWLGGYPGAGDGLLREMLGIRGEEFNILGAEAEGEPSEIRLSSGAVTRLWQNDVNVDGERAQVLATYEGEEADEWELDGTAAITRNPYGSGETYFVGCDLNVAD
;
A
#
# COMPACT_ATOMS: atom_id res chain seq x y z
N VAL A 1 -6.01 -8.47 -5.91
CA VAL A 1 -5.05 -9.27 -6.71
C VAL A 1 -5.36 -9.18 -8.19
N ARG A 2 -6.61 -9.49 -8.59
CA ARG A 2 -7.01 -9.51 -10.02
C ARG A 2 -6.71 -8.18 -10.72
N ASP A 3 -7.05 -7.05 -10.13
CA ASP A 3 -6.90 -5.73 -10.74
C ASP A 3 -5.43 -5.33 -10.85
N TRP A 4 -4.60 -5.66 -9.87
CA TRP A 4 -3.15 -5.53 -9.94
C TRP A 4 -2.56 -6.35 -11.09
N TYR A 5 -2.98 -7.61 -11.22
CA TYR A 5 -2.52 -8.48 -12.31
C TYR A 5 -2.94 -7.92 -13.68
N ARG A 6 -4.18 -7.43 -13.80
CA ARG A 6 -4.68 -6.76 -15.03
C ARG A 6 -3.84 -5.51 -15.35
N ALA A 7 -3.49 -4.69 -14.37
CA ALA A 7 -2.65 -3.52 -14.58
C ALA A 7 -1.28 -3.88 -15.17
N PHE A 8 -0.65 -4.96 -14.69
CA PHE A 8 0.61 -5.45 -15.27
C PHE A 8 0.43 -5.93 -16.71
N LEU A 9 -0.63 -6.66 -17.00
CA LEU A 9 -0.93 -7.11 -18.37
C LEU A 9 -1.14 -5.91 -19.31
N ASN A 10 -1.93 -4.93 -18.89
CA ASN A 10 -2.19 -3.72 -19.69
C ASN A 10 -0.89 -2.92 -19.94
N ALA A 11 0.02 -2.92 -18.98
CA ALA A 11 1.35 -2.30 -19.11
C ALA A 11 2.36 -3.16 -19.92
N GLY A 12 1.95 -4.32 -20.45
CA GLY A 12 2.83 -5.23 -21.17
C GLY A 12 3.93 -5.85 -20.30
N THR A 13 3.74 -5.86 -18.99
CA THR A 13 4.71 -6.38 -18.02
C THR A 13 4.32 -7.79 -17.58
N ARG A 14 5.27 -8.70 -17.57
CA ARG A 14 5.05 -10.06 -17.04
C ARG A 14 4.97 -10.01 -15.52
N ALA A 15 3.99 -10.70 -14.97
CA ALA A 15 3.82 -10.88 -13.53
C ALA A 15 3.40 -12.32 -13.24
N ASP A 16 3.93 -12.87 -12.16
CA ASP A 16 3.56 -14.18 -11.65
C ASP A 16 2.82 -14.00 -10.32
N ILE A 17 1.82 -14.83 -10.06
CA ILE A 17 1.15 -14.90 -8.77
C ILE A 17 1.77 -16.06 -8.01
N VAL A 18 2.53 -15.73 -6.97
CA VAL A 18 3.28 -16.70 -6.19
C VAL A 18 2.90 -16.64 -4.70
N PRO A 19 3.02 -17.75 -3.96
CA PRO A 19 2.84 -17.71 -2.51
C PRO A 19 3.87 -16.78 -1.84
N LEU A 20 3.50 -16.20 -0.69
CA LEU A 20 4.38 -15.32 0.07
C LEU A 20 5.72 -15.97 0.45
N LYS A 21 5.72 -17.29 0.68
CA LYS A 21 6.91 -18.09 1.01
C LYS A 21 7.75 -18.52 -0.21
N TYR A 22 7.42 -18.03 -1.40
CA TYR A 22 8.18 -18.33 -2.61
C TYR A 22 9.58 -17.69 -2.58
N ASP A 23 10.51 -18.21 -3.37
CA ASP A 23 11.81 -17.57 -3.58
C ASP A 23 11.68 -16.40 -4.58
N TRP A 24 11.97 -15.19 -4.13
CA TRP A 24 11.86 -13.96 -4.93
C TRP A 24 13.16 -13.56 -5.64
N SER A 25 14.22 -14.33 -5.54
CA SER A 25 15.56 -13.97 -6.06
C SER A 25 15.58 -13.67 -7.58
N ALA A 26 14.64 -14.25 -8.32
CA ALA A 26 14.51 -14.02 -9.77
C ALA A 26 13.72 -12.76 -10.14
N TYR A 27 13.08 -12.11 -9.17
CA TYR A 27 12.22 -10.95 -9.40
C TYR A 27 12.94 -9.64 -9.08
N LYS A 28 12.56 -8.58 -9.78
CA LYS A 28 13.00 -7.22 -9.47
C LYS A 28 12.02 -6.47 -8.59
N THR A 29 10.76 -6.90 -8.63
CA THR A 29 9.66 -6.26 -7.89
C THR A 29 8.78 -7.32 -7.26
N VAL A 30 8.44 -7.12 -6.00
CA VAL A 30 7.46 -7.91 -5.24
C VAL A 30 6.31 -6.99 -4.88
N VAL A 31 5.07 -7.43 -5.13
CA VAL A 31 3.85 -6.66 -4.87
C VAL A 31 2.94 -7.43 -3.92
N LEU A 32 2.56 -6.79 -2.84
CA LEU A 32 1.55 -7.28 -1.88
C LEU A 32 0.30 -6.40 -2.02
N PRO A 33 -0.68 -6.78 -2.84
CA PRO A 33 -1.84 -5.92 -3.14
C PRO A 33 -2.71 -5.60 -1.91
N THR A 34 -2.97 -6.62 -1.09
CA THR A 34 -3.73 -6.53 0.15
C THR A 34 -3.48 -7.84 0.91
N VAL A 35 -2.46 -7.86 1.72
CA VAL A 35 -2.06 -9.02 2.51
C VAL A 35 -2.27 -8.67 3.98
N ILE A 36 -3.51 -8.83 4.45
CA ILE A 36 -3.95 -8.40 5.79
C ILE A 36 -3.09 -9.02 6.88
N MET A 37 -2.84 -10.33 6.77
CA MET A 37 -2.00 -11.08 7.69
C MET A 37 -0.57 -11.14 7.18
N LEU A 38 0.38 -10.61 7.94
CA LEU A 38 1.80 -10.62 7.60
C LEU A 38 2.62 -10.93 8.85
N SER A 39 3.41 -12.00 8.80
CA SER A 39 4.27 -12.39 9.92
C SER A 39 5.51 -11.50 10.03
N ALA A 40 6.16 -11.52 11.19
CA ALA A 40 7.44 -10.84 11.38
C ALA A 40 8.51 -11.41 10.42
N GLU A 41 8.54 -12.74 10.22
CA GLU A 41 9.47 -13.39 9.29
C GLU A 41 9.27 -12.91 7.84
N ASP A 42 8.02 -12.86 7.36
CA ASP A 42 7.74 -12.40 6.00
C ASP A 42 8.03 -10.90 5.84
N THR A 43 7.79 -10.09 6.87
CA THR A 43 8.16 -8.68 6.88
C THR A 43 9.68 -8.50 6.78
N GLN A 44 10.46 -9.28 7.53
CA GLN A 44 11.93 -9.24 7.44
C GLN A 44 12.41 -9.62 6.05
N ARG A 45 11.83 -10.65 5.43
CA ARG A 45 12.17 -11.06 4.06
C ARG A 45 11.91 -9.94 3.04
N LEU A 46 10.82 -9.21 3.19
CA LEU A 46 10.52 -8.05 2.34
C LEU A 46 11.56 -6.94 2.54
N ALA A 47 11.93 -6.66 3.78
CA ALA A 47 12.96 -5.67 4.10
C ALA A 47 14.32 -6.07 3.52
N ASP A 48 14.71 -7.33 3.66
CA ASP A 48 15.97 -7.86 3.10
C ASP A 48 15.98 -7.77 1.57
N PHE A 49 14.85 -8.11 0.92
CA PHE A 49 14.70 -8.01 -0.53
C PHE A 49 14.83 -6.56 -1.01
N ALA A 50 14.18 -5.61 -0.34
CA ALA A 50 14.31 -4.19 -0.67
C ALA A 50 15.75 -3.70 -0.41
N ALA A 51 16.32 -4.02 0.74
CA ALA A 51 17.68 -3.60 1.10
C ALA A 51 18.74 -4.11 0.10
N ALA A 52 18.54 -5.27 -0.49
CA ALA A 52 19.41 -5.86 -1.52
C ALA A 52 19.24 -5.24 -2.92
N GLY A 53 18.37 -4.25 -3.10
CA GLY A 53 18.15 -3.56 -4.38
C GLY A 53 16.84 -3.91 -5.07
N GLY A 54 15.98 -4.70 -4.42
CA GLY A 54 14.64 -5.01 -4.92
C GLY A 54 13.67 -3.85 -4.74
N ARG A 55 12.55 -3.93 -5.43
CA ARG A 55 11.42 -3.03 -5.27
C ARG A 55 10.27 -3.75 -4.58
N VAL A 56 9.75 -3.18 -3.49
CA VAL A 56 8.58 -3.72 -2.77
C VAL A 56 7.43 -2.74 -2.88
N VAL A 57 6.27 -3.23 -3.32
CA VAL A 57 5.03 -2.43 -3.40
C VAL A 57 4.02 -3.02 -2.43
N ILE A 58 3.59 -2.22 -1.49
CA ILE A 58 2.64 -2.59 -0.43
C ILE A 58 1.32 -1.88 -0.70
N GLY A 59 0.24 -2.65 -0.88
CA GLY A 59 -1.11 -2.12 -0.99
C GLY A 59 -1.77 -1.92 0.36
N TYR A 60 -2.87 -1.20 0.36
CA TYR A 60 -3.68 -0.91 1.54
C TYR A 60 -4.01 -2.18 2.35
N ALA A 61 -4.29 -2.01 3.64
CA ALA A 61 -4.62 -3.07 4.59
C ALA A 61 -3.55 -4.19 4.74
N THR A 62 -2.37 -4.07 4.13
CA THR A 62 -1.31 -5.05 4.29
C THR A 62 -0.65 -4.91 5.66
N GLY A 63 -0.48 -6.04 6.38
CA GLY A 63 0.22 -6.07 7.66
C GLY A 63 -0.59 -5.51 8.83
N LEU A 64 -1.92 -5.64 8.79
CA LEU A 64 -2.81 -5.25 9.91
C LEU A 64 -2.69 -6.20 11.09
N ILE A 65 -2.58 -7.51 10.83
CA ILE A 65 -2.55 -8.56 11.85
C ILE A 65 -1.38 -9.52 11.67
N ASP A 66 -1.00 -10.16 12.76
CA ASP A 66 -0.03 -11.25 12.78
C ASP A 66 -0.66 -12.62 12.44
N GLU A 67 0.15 -13.66 12.44
CA GLU A 67 -0.28 -15.05 12.17
C GLU A 67 -1.21 -15.65 13.24
N ASN A 68 -1.38 -14.97 14.38
CA ASN A 68 -2.28 -15.35 15.48
C ASN A 68 -3.57 -14.51 15.49
N PHE A 69 -3.80 -13.72 14.44
CA PHE A 69 -4.92 -12.78 14.31
C PHE A 69 -4.89 -11.62 15.33
N HIS A 70 -3.72 -11.29 15.88
CA HIS A 70 -3.56 -10.13 16.73
C HIS A 70 -3.17 -8.92 15.89
N THR A 71 -3.75 -7.78 16.19
CA THR A 71 -3.32 -6.50 15.61
C THR A 71 -1.90 -6.17 16.10
N TRP A 72 -1.04 -5.80 15.18
CA TRP A 72 0.29 -5.32 15.52
C TRP A 72 0.22 -4.05 16.37
N LEU A 73 1.01 -4.01 17.45
CA LEU A 73 1.05 -2.84 18.33
C LEU A 73 1.85 -1.69 17.71
N GLY A 74 1.58 -0.48 18.18
CA GLY A 74 2.32 0.74 17.80
C GLY A 74 1.85 1.41 16.51
N GLY A 75 0.71 1.01 15.98
CA GLY A 75 0.05 1.65 14.83
C GLY A 75 0.37 1.01 13.49
N TYR A 76 -0.44 1.35 12.49
CA TYR A 76 -0.38 0.82 11.13
C TYR A 76 0.70 1.53 10.28
N PRO A 77 1.34 0.83 9.33
CA PRO A 77 1.43 -0.62 9.19
C PRO A 77 2.41 -1.21 10.22
N GLY A 78 1.90 -2.11 11.06
CA GLY A 78 2.63 -2.57 12.25
C GLY A 78 3.49 -3.81 12.08
N ALA A 79 3.37 -4.53 10.98
CA ALA A 79 3.99 -5.83 10.80
C ALA A 79 5.50 -5.82 11.06
N GLY A 80 5.98 -6.90 11.71
CA GLY A 80 7.37 -7.02 12.12
C GLY A 80 7.77 -6.02 13.20
N ASP A 81 6.89 -5.77 14.18
CA ASP A 81 7.11 -4.81 15.28
C ASP A 81 7.46 -3.39 14.78
N GLY A 82 6.82 -2.99 13.68
CA GLY A 82 7.03 -1.68 13.06
C GLY A 82 8.07 -1.64 11.94
N LEU A 83 8.73 -2.74 11.64
CA LEU A 83 9.68 -2.81 10.53
C LEU A 83 9.03 -2.42 9.19
N LEU A 84 7.74 -2.79 8.98
CA LEU A 84 7.02 -2.41 7.77
C LEU A 84 6.83 -0.89 7.66
N ARG A 85 6.57 -0.19 8.78
CA ARG A 85 6.53 1.29 8.82
C ARG A 85 7.87 1.90 8.47
N GLU A 86 8.94 1.39 9.10
CA GLU A 86 10.29 1.88 8.88
C GLU A 86 10.70 1.76 7.41
N MET A 87 10.46 0.60 6.79
CA MET A 87 10.83 0.40 5.40
C MET A 87 9.97 1.22 4.44
N LEU A 88 8.72 1.54 4.78
CA LEU A 88 7.84 2.37 3.96
C LEU A 88 8.02 3.87 4.22
N GLY A 89 8.58 4.26 5.37
CA GLY A 89 8.73 5.65 5.77
C GLY A 89 7.40 6.37 5.98
N ILE A 90 6.39 5.66 6.48
CA ILE A 90 5.05 6.20 6.72
C ILE A 90 4.52 5.76 8.07
N ARG A 91 3.53 6.51 8.57
CA ARG A 91 2.72 6.15 9.73
C ARG A 91 1.26 6.35 9.38
N GLY A 92 0.46 5.29 9.45
CA GLY A 92 -0.99 5.35 9.28
C GLY A 92 -1.64 5.93 10.54
N GLU A 93 -2.54 6.87 10.33
CA GLU A 93 -3.38 7.44 11.38
C GLU A 93 -4.72 6.74 11.38
N GLU A 94 -5.41 6.73 10.24
CA GLU A 94 -6.73 6.14 10.09
C GLU A 94 -6.87 5.44 8.74
N PHE A 95 -7.96 4.70 8.60
CA PHE A 95 -8.43 4.23 7.31
C PHE A 95 -9.94 4.44 7.20
N ASN A 96 -10.35 4.86 6.03
CA ASN A 96 -11.74 5.06 5.69
C ASN A 96 -12.19 3.99 4.70
N ILE A 97 -13.41 3.50 4.88
CA ILE A 97 -14.06 2.61 3.92
C ILE A 97 -15.26 3.39 3.39
N LEU A 98 -15.16 3.83 2.14
CA LEU A 98 -16.30 4.42 1.46
C LEU A 98 -17.38 3.35 1.32
N GLY A 99 -18.46 3.50 2.07
CA GLY A 99 -19.61 2.62 1.94
C GLY A 99 -20.27 2.83 0.57
N ALA A 100 -20.80 1.75 -0.01
CA ALA A 100 -21.85 1.94 -0.99
C ALA A 100 -23.02 2.57 -0.23
N GLU A 101 -23.29 3.85 -0.46
CA GLU A 101 -24.51 4.44 0.04
C GLU A 101 -25.70 3.67 -0.52
N ALA A 102 -26.67 3.36 0.33
CA ALA A 102 -27.77 2.47 -0.02
C ALA A 102 -28.65 2.98 -1.17
N GLU A 103 -28.46 4.19 -1.65
CA GLU A 103 -29.27 4.86 -2.69
C GLU A 103 -28.47 5.78 -3.64
N GLY A 104 -27.14 5.64 -3.79
CA GLY A 104 -26.34 6.53 -4.65
C GLY A 104 -25.21 5.85 -5.39
N GLU A 105 -24.60 6.57 -6.30
CA GLU A 105 -23.31 6.17 -6.87
C GLU A 105 -22.28 6.12 -5.74
N PRO A 106 -21.35 5.14 -5.75
CA PRO A 106 -20.31 5.07 -4.72
C PRO A 106 -19.50 6.36 -4.74
N SER A 107 -19.25 6.92 -3.57
CA SER A 107 -18.37 8.08 -3.43
C SER A 107 -17.01 7.77 -4.07
N GLU A 108 -16.50 8.71 -4.85
CA GLU A 108 -15.22 8.58 -5.54
C GLU A 108 -14.28 9.70 -5.06
N ILE A 109 -13.10 9.33 -4.58
CA ILE A 109 -12.06 10.29 -4.27
C ILE A 109 -11.03 10.29 -5.39
N ARG A 110 -10.69 11.46 -5.90
CA ARG A 110 -9.66 11.64 -6.91
C ARG A 110 -8.29 11.72 -6.27
N LEU A 111 -7.30 11.29 -7.01
CA LEU A 111 -5.90 11.48 -6.68
C LEU A 111 -5.28 12.53 -7.59
N SER A 112 -4.25 13.23 -7.12
CA SER A 112 -3.47 14.20 -7.90
C SER A 112 -2.85 13.59 -9.16
N SER A 113 -2.72 12.27 -9.22
CA SER A 113 -2.31 11.53 -10.42
C SER A 113 -3.39 11.38 -11.48
N GLY A 114 -4.64 11.75 -11.17
CA GLY A 114 -5.81 11.52 -12.01
C GLY A 114 -6.50 10.16 -11.81
N ALA A 115 -5.93 9.28 -10.99
CA ALA A 115 -6.59 8.02 -10.60
C ALA A 115 -7.77 8.29 -9.66
N VAL A 116 -8.62 7.27 -9.47
CA VAL A 116 -9.79 7.34 -8.60
C VAL A 116 -9.80 6.14 -7.66
N THR A 117 -10.17 6.37 -6.40
CA THR A 117 -10.43 5.33 -5.39
C THR A 117 -11.89 5.34 -4.96
N ARG A 118 -12.46 4.19 -4.61
CA ARG A 118 -13.90 4.03 -4.33
C ARG A 118 -14.20 3.26 -3.06
N LEU A 119 -13.26 2.49 -2.55
CA LEU A 119 -13.55 1.55 -1.47
C LEU A 119 -12.75 1.83 -0.21
N TRP A 120 -11.44 2.01 -0.34
CA TRP A 120 -10.54 2.07 0.79
C TRP A 120 -9.53 3.21 0.63
N GLN A 121 -9.38 4.01 1.69
CA GLN A 121 -8.38 5.07 1.79
C GLN A 121 -7.68 4.96 3.13
N ASN A 122 -6.35 4.98 3.11
CA ASN A 122 -5.54 5.17 4.30
C ASN A 122 -5.15 6.64 4.41
N ASP A 123 -5.38 7.22 5.58
CA ASP A 123 -4.71 8.45 5.99
C ASP A 123 -3.33 8.08 6.53
N VAL A 124 -2.28 8.58 5.88
CA VAL A 124 -0.91 8.29 6.27
C VAL A 124 -0.07 9.56 6.30
N ASN A 125 0.69 9.70 7.38
CA ASN A 125 1.76 10.68 7.47
C ASN A 125 3.06 10.09 6.93
N VAL A 126 3.80 10.89 6.19
CA VAL A 126 5.16 10.55 5.78
C VAL A 126 6.09 10.76 6.97
N ASP A 127 6.80 9.70 7.37
CA ASP A 127 7.73 9.73 8.47
C ASP A 127 9.18 9.85 7.95
N GLY A 128 9.81 10.96 8.32
CA GLY A 128 11.19 11.24 7.95
C GLY A 128 11.39 12.00 6.63
N GLU A 129 12.66 12.29 6.34
CA GLU A 129 13.05 13.13 5.20
C GLU A 129 13.20 12.37 3.88
N ARG A 130 13.09 11.04 3.89
CA ARG A 130 13.40 10.19 2.72
C ARG A 130 12.17 9.81 1.91
N ALA A 131 11.05 9.61 2.57
CA ALA A 131 9.84 9.21 1.89
C ALA A 131 9.26 10.37 1.09
N GLN A 132 8.79 10.07 -0.11
CA GLN A 132 8.25 11.02 -1.07
C GLN A 132 6.79 10.70 -1.33
N VAL A 133 5.95 11.73 -1.31
CA VAL A 133 4.56 11.62 -1.74
C VAL A 133 4.53 11.65 -3.27
N LEU A 134 3.95 10.63 -3.87
CA LEU A 134 3.78 10.51 -5.33
C LEU A 134 2.39 10.92 -5.79
N ALA A 135 1.38 10.74 -4.93
CA ALA A 135 0.03 11.22 -5.17
C ALA A 135 -0.66 11.53 -3.83
N THR A 136 -1.52 12.53 -3.84
CA THR A 136 -2.40 12.93 -2.74
C THR A 136 -3.84 12.66 -3.08
N TYR A 137 -4.71 12.57 -2.07
CA TYR A 137 -6.16 12.66 -2.27
C TYR A 137 -6.53 14.10 -2.56
N GLU A 138 -7.55 14.32 -3.40
CA GLU A 138 -7.98 15.66 -3.82
C GLU A 138 -9.49 15.74 -4.04
N GLY A 139 -10.06 16.91 -3.74
CA GLY A 139 -11.43 17.30 -4.07
C GLY A 139 -12.36 17.38 -2.87
N GLU A 140 -13.58 17.82 -3.12
CA GLU A 140 -14.60 18.03 -2.08
C GLU A 140 -14.89 16.73 -1.32
N GLU A 141 -14.95 15.60 -1.99
CA GLU A 141 -15.16 14.29 -1.36
C GLU A 141 -13.98 13.89 -0.45
N ALA A 142 -12.76 14.26 -0.80
CA ALA A 142 -11.60 14.04 0.04
C ALA A 142 -11.63 14.94 1.29
N ASP A 143 -12.07 16.18 1.14
CA ASP A 143 -12.21 17.14 2.25
C ASP A 143 -13.29 16.70 3.25
N GLU A 144 -14.40 16.12 2.79
CA GLU A 144 -15.43 15.54 3.66
C GLU A 144 -14.91 14.45 4.58
N TRP A 145 -13.85 13.74 4.17
CA TRP A 145 -13.20 12.67 4.93
C TRP A 145 -11.89 13.10 5.59
N GLU A 146 -11.59 14.41 5.61
CA GLU A 146 -10.34 14.98 6.12
C GLU A 146 -9.07 14.42 5.42
N LEU A 147 -9.21 13.99 4.17
CA LEU A 147 -8.13 13.40 3.37
C LEU A 147 -7.50 14.36 2.37
N ASP A 148 -8.14 15.51 2.07
CA ASP A 148 -7.66 16.43 1.03
C ASP A 148 -6.21 16.87 1.30
N GLY A 149 -5.35 16.66 0.30
CA GLY A 149 -3.92 16.92 0.39
C GLY A 149 -3.09 15.86 1.14
N THR A 150 -3.72 14.86 1.79
CA THR A 150 -2.98 13.79 2.48
C THR A 150 -2.40 12.77 1.49
N ALA A 151 -1.40 11.99 1.92
CA ALA A 151 -0.67 11.09 1.04
C ALA A 151 -1.47 9.82 0.72
N ALA A 152 -1.72 9.58 -0.56
CA ALA A 152 -2.36 8.37 -1.07
C ALA A 152 -1.35 7.33 -1.57
N ILE A 153 -0.27 7.79 -2.24
CA ILE A 153 0.80 6.93 -2.76
C ILE A 153 2.14 7.52 -2.37
N THR A 154 3.00 6.70 -1.79
CA THR A 154 4.34 7.13 -1.37
C THR A 154 5.44 6.21 -1.90
N ARG A 155 6.66 6.72 -1.91
CA ARG A 155 7.90 5.99 -2.21
C ARG A 155 8.93 6.29 -1.14
N ASN A 156 9.65 5.26 -0.70
CA ASN A 156 10.77 5.43 0.23
C ASN A 156 12.00 4.65 -0.25
N PRO A 157 13.19 5.27 -0.35
CA PRO A 157 14.44 4.54 -0.54
C PRO A 157 14.73 3.67 0.69
N TYR A 158 15.06 2.40 0.48
CA TYR A 158 15.38 1.48 1.55
C TYR A 158 16.58 0.59 1.19
N GLY A 159 17.67 0.73 1.91
CA GLY A 159 18.94 0.07 1.55
C GLY A 159 19.40 0.49 0.15
N SER A 160 19.63 -0.49 -0.74
CA SER A 160 19.99 -0.26 -2.15
C SER A 160 18.77 -0.25 -3.09
N GLY A 161 17.58 -0.51 -2.58
CA GLY A 161 16.33 -0.55 -3.33
C GLY A 161 15.33 0.49 -2.88
N GLU A 162 14.07 0.18 -3.04
CA GLU A 162 12.99 1.12 -2.76
C GLU A 162 11.68 0.40 -2.40
N THR A 163 10.85 1.08 -1.65
CA THR A 163 9.53 0.63 -1.26
C THR A 163 8.47 1.61 -1.69
N TYR A 164 7.28 1.12 -1.95
CA TYR A 164 6.11 1.91 -2.31
C TYR A 164 4.94 1.51 -1.43
N PHE A 165 4.17 2.48 -1.02
CA PHE A 165 2.88 2.26 -0.39
C PHE A 165 1.78 2.82 -1.27
N VAL A 166 0.73 2.03 -1.47
CA VAL A 166 -0.50 2.40 -2.18
C VAL A 166 -1.64 2.29 -1.18
N GLY A 167 -1.97 3.40 -0.54
CA GLY A 167 -2.89 3.50 0.59
C GLY A 167 -4.37 3.38 0.22
N CYS A 168 -4.69 3.14 -1.04
CA CYS A 168 -6.06 3.09 -1.53
C CYS A 168 -6.27 1.97 -2.54
N ASP A 169 -7.53 1.62 -2.77
CA ASP A 169 -7.88 0.80 -3.93
C ASP A 169 -7.79 1.66 -5.19
N LEU A 170 -7.02 1.22 -6.15
CA LEU A 170 -6.95 1.86 -7.46
C LEU A 170 -7.90 1.13 -8.41
N ASN A 171 -8.85 1.87 -8.96
CA ASN A 171 -9.68 1.34 -10.03
C ASN A 171 -8.85 1.28 -11.32
N VAL A 172 -8.58 0.07 -11.75
CA VAL A 172 -7.96 -0.16 -13.05
C VAL A 172 -9.08 -0.16 -14.07
N ALA A 173 -9.18 0.92 -14.85
CA ALA A 173 -10.11 0.97 -15.97
C ALA A 173 -9.88 -0.20 -16.93
N ASP A 174 -10.98 -0.76 -17.44
CA ASP A 174 -10.96 -1.85 -18.42
C ASP A 174 -10.28 -1.44 -19.74
#